data_f23f6df3313b3c4e4ff0ded486d573da
#
_entry.id   f23f6df3313b3c4e4ff0ded486d573da
#
_cell.length_a   1.000
_cell.length_b   1.000
_cell.length_c   1.000
_cell.angle_alpha   90.00
_cell.angle_beta   90.00
_cell.angle_gamma   90.00
#
_symmetry.space_group_name_H-M   'P 1'
#
loop_
_entity.id
_entity.type
_entity.pdbx_description
1 polymer ?
#
loop_
_entity_poly.entity_id
_entity_poly.type
_entity_poly.pdbx_seq_one_letter_code
_entity_poly.pdbx_strand_id
1 'polypeptide(L)'
;MSKKILSIVLALVLVLFSTAAFADTFEGIGEGFKPMQVKVDVADGKINAIEMIVNDETPEIGGVAIETLTKQIIDGQTLAVDTIAGATYTTAGFTAAVADAVTKAGLDAAGMGYVDKSVVILPPCMRIKDMLLKNNFHYYNYTTANVCSEYIAFAIYEPDMTVWDVRVYGGCHGTADAFGALCKGLTVDECIERLGGIQCSGSMTGVDSCPDQVAQALTAAKGMLTGTLCEGCNIQH
;
A
#
# COMPACT_ATOMS: atom_id res chain seq x y z
N MET A 1 11.80 -50.13 -48.35
CA MET A 1 10.69 -49.40 -47.70
C MET A 1 10.08 -48.43 -48.73
N SER A 2 8.79 -48.55 -48.98
CA SER A 2 8.10 -47.68 -49.95
C SER A 2 8.12 -46.21 -49.47
N LYS A 3 8.34 -45.27 -50.41
CA LYS A 3 8.31 -43.82 -50.09
C LYS A 3 7.05 -43.39 -49.32
N LYS A 4 5.94 -44.11 -49.51
CA LYS A 4 4.67 -43.90 -48.78
C LYS A 4 4.76 -44.30 -47.32
N ILE A 5 5.49 -45.35 -46.95
CA ILE A 5 5.67 -45.79 -45.55
C ILE A 5 6.58 -44.81 -44.82
N LEU A 6 7.64 -44.30 -45.51
CA LEU A 6 8.53 -43.29 -44.93
C LEU A 6 7.81 -41.97 -44.64
N SER A 7 6.89 -41.53 -45.54
CA SER A 7 6.07 -40.34 -45.33
C SER A 7 5.10 -40.48 -44.15
N ILE A 8 4.49 -41.68 -43.97
CA ILE A 8 3.54 -41.92 -42.86
C ILE A 8 4.32 -41.97 -41.54
N VAL A 9 5.48 -42.59 -41.50
CA VAL A 9 6.33 -42.63 -40.30
C VAL A 9 6.81 -41.24 -39.94
N LEU A 10 7.24 -40.41 -40.92
CA LEU A 10 7.65 -39.04 -40.70
C LEU A 10 6.47 -38.15 -40.19
N ALA A 11 5.27 -38.33 -40.73
CA ALA A 11 4.07 -37.64 -40.24
C ALA A 11 3.67 -38.07 -38.84
N LEU A 12 3.81 -39.37 -38.51
CA LEU A 12 3.51 -39.92 -37.21
C LEU A 12 4.51 -39.43 -36.14
N VAL A 13 5.79 -39.27 -36.48
CA VAL A 13 6.82 -38.73 -35.60
C VAL A 13 6.61 -37.22 -35.32
N LEU A 14 6.10 -36.46 -36.30
CA LEU A 14 5.76 -35.06 -36.15
C LEU A 14 4.53 -34.83 -35.23
N VAL A 15 3.63 -35.77 -35.15
CA VAL A 15 2.43 -35.69 -34.26
C VAL A 15 2.78 -36.05 -32.80
N LEU A 16 3.90 -36.72 -32.55
CA LEU A 16 4.32 -37.09 -31.20
C LEU A 16 5.17 -36.03 -30.47
N PHE A 17 5.52 -34.93 -31.14
CA PHE A 17 6.00 -33.72 -30.50
C PHE A 17 4.81 -32.86 -30.07
N SER A 18 3.86 -33.42 -29.31
CA SER A 18 3.06 -32.60 -28.39
C SER A 18 4.06 -32.09 -27.34
N THR A 19 4.46 -30.83 -27.49
CA THR A 19 5.17 -30.11 -26.43
C THR A 19 4.27 -30.21 -25.20
N ALA A 20 4.64 -31.09 -24.27
CA ALA A 20 4.11 -30.95 -22.94
C ALA A 20 4.46 -29.52 -22.53
N ALA A 21 3.48 -28.67 -22.40
CA ALA A 21 3.67 -27.32 -21.88
C ALA A 21 4.17 -27.53 -20.45
N PHE A 22 5.46 -27.34 -20.23
CA PHE A 22 6.01 -27.29 -18.89
C PHE A 22 5.50 -25.96 -18.30
N ALA A 23 4.83 -26.06 -17.17
CA ALA A 23 4.52 -24.86 -16.40
C ALA A 23 5.85 -24.34 -15.84
N ASP A 24 6.26 -23.18 -16.29
CA ASP A 24 7.41 -22.48 -15.73
C ASP A 24 6.93 -21.61 -14.58
N THR A 25 7.71 -21.59 -13.48
CA THR A 25 7.39 -20.81 -12.30
C THR A 25 8.24 -19.56 -12.20
N PHE A 26 7.61 -18.43 -11.92
CA PHE A 26 8.26 -17.14 -11.81
C PHE A 26 7.96 -16.50 -10.48
N GLU A 27 8.97 -15.92 -9.86
CA GLU A 27 8.81 -15.21 -8.58
C GLU A 27 8.66 -13.71 -8.81
N GLY A 28 7.67 -13.11 -8.13
CA GLY A 28 7.43 -11.69 -8.17
C GLY A 28 7.38 -11.07 -6.79
N ILE A 29 7.75 -9.80 -6.72
CA ILE A 29 7.84 -9.03 -5.48
C ILE A 29 6.92 -7.82 -5.59
N GLY A 30 6.19 -7.50 -4.51
CA GLY A 30 5.37 -6.32 -4.39
C GLY A 30 5.36 -5.80 -2.97
N GLU A 31 5.01 -4.53 -2.82
CA GLU A 31 4.90 -3.88 -1.52
C GLU A 31 3.43 -3.57 -1.22
N GLY A 32 2.88 -4.32 -0.25
CA GLY A 32 1.55 -4.12 0.31
C GLY A 32 1.62 -3.45 1.67
N PHE A 33 0.83 -3.94 2.62
CA PHE A 33 0.98 -3.56 4.03
C PHE A 33 2.33 -4.04 4.61
N LYS A 34 2.79 -5.18 4.12
CA LYS A 34 4.12 -5.77 4.33
C LYS A 34 4.70 -6.18 2.98
N PRO A 35 6.01 -6.38 2.87
CA PRO A 35 6.59 -6.97 1.67
C PRO A 35 5.95 -8.32 1.36
N MET A 36 5.63 -8.52 0.09
CA MET A 36 5.03 -9.74 -0.42
C MET A 36 5.90 -10.37 -1.48
N GLN A 37 5.96 -11.69 -1.49
CA GLN A 37 6.57 -12.45 -2.56
C GLN A 37 5.61 -13.56 -3.01
N VAL A 38 5.39 -13.63 -4.31
CA VAL A 38 4.54 -14.64 -4.94
C VAL A 38 5.36 -15.52 -5.86
N LYS A 39 4.87 -16.72 -6.08
CA LYS A 39 5.30 -17.65 -7.11
C LYS A 39 4.13 -17.88 -8.05
N VAL A 40 4.33 -17.64 -9.33
CA VAL A 40 3.30 -17.73 -10.35
C VAL A 40 3.67 -18.82 -11.35
N ASP A 41 2.78 -19.78 -11.55
CA ASP A 41 2.92 -20.81 -12.57
C ASP A 41 2.30 -20.32 -13.87
N VAL A 42 3.10 -20.29 -14.92
CA VAL A 42 2.69 -19.85 -16.26
C VAL A 42 2.92 -20.98 -17.26
N ALA A 43 1.87 -21.35 -18.02
CA ALA A 43 1.98 -22.26 -19.15
C ALA A 43 1.03 -21.81 -20.26
N ASP A 44 1.46 -21.94 -21.50
CA ASP A 44 0.70 -21.54 -22.71
C ASP A 44 0.25 -20.07 -22.68
N GLY A 45 1.04 -19.20 -22.05
CA GLY A 45 0.72 -17.78 -21.92
C GLY A 45 -0.41 -17.48 -20.92
N LYS A 46 -0.70 -18.40 -20.01
CA LYS A 46 -1.75 -18.26 -18.98
C LYS A 46 -1.21 -18.46 -17.59
N ILE A 47 -1.81 -17.77 -16.64
CA ILE A 47 -1.57 -17.96 -15.21
C ILE A 47 -2.39 -19.17 -14.77
N ASN A 48 -1.73 -20.22 -14.28
CA ASN A 48 -2.38 -21.44 -13.81
C ASN A 48 -2.49 -21.50 -12.29
N ALA A 49 -1.49 -20.98 -11.58
CA ALA A 49 -1.49 -20.92 -10.12
C ALA A 49 -0.71 -19.69 -9.62
N ILE A 50 -1.09 -19.22 -8.45
CA ILE A 50 -0.38 -18.18 -7.71
C ILE A 50 -0.25 -18.68 -6.27
N GLU A 51 0.98 -18.76 -5.77
CA GLU A 51 1.32 -19.19 -4.41
C GLU A 51 2.04 -18.04 -3.69
N MET A 52 1.67 -17.79 -2.44
CA MET A 52 2.39 -16.85 -1.58
C MET A 52 3.65 -17.50 -1.02
N ILE A 53 4.81 -16.89 -1.22
CA ILE A 53 6.09 -17.31 -0.61
C ILE A 53 6.31 -16.55 0.70
N VAL A 54 6.10 -15.22 0.69
CA VAL A 54 6.17 -14.36 1.86
C VAL A 54 4.84 -13.65 2.02
N ASN A 55 4.20 -13.87 3.16
CA ASN A 55 2.90 -13.30 3.51
C ASN A 55 2.88 -12.97 5.01
N ASP A 56 3.25 -11.74 5.35
CA ASP A 56 3.17 -11.20 6.71
C ASP A 56 1.93 -10.29 6.90
N GLU A 57 0.95 -10.41 6.00
CA GLU A 57 -0.32 -9.68 6.06
C GLU A 57 -1.20 -10.19 7.21
N THR A 58 -2.12 -9.35 7.67
CA THR A 58 -3.11 -9.73 8.68
C THR A 58 -4.03 -10.82 8.13
N PRO A 59 -4.12 -12.02 8.72
CA PRO A 59 -4.84 -13.16 8.14
C PRO A 59 -6.32 -12.86 7.84
N GLU A 60 -7.01 -12.16 8.75
CA GLU A 60 -8.44 -11.89 8.65
C GLU A 60 -8.80 -10.81 7.63
N ILE A 61 -7.83 -10.01 7.19
CA ILE A 61 -8.04 -8.91 6.23
C ILE A 61 -7.23 -9.17 4.96
N GLY A 62 -5.91 -9.14 5.08
CA GLY A 62 -5.00 -9.33 3.94
C GLY A 62 -5.06 -10.75 3.38
N GLY A 63 -5.12 -11.76 4.25
CA GLY A 63 -5.23 -13.16 3.82
C GLY A 63 -6.49 -13.43 2.99
N VAL A 64 -7.65 -12.98 3.46
CA VAL A 64 -8.94 -13.11 2.73
C VAL A 64 -8.90 -12.34 1.40
N ALA A 65 -8.27 -11.15 1.39
CA ALA A 65 -8.11 -10.37 0.17
C ALA A 65 -7.25 -11.10 -0.87
N ILE A 66 -6.13 -11.69 -0.45
CA ILE A 66 -5.22 -12.45 -1.32
C ILE A 66 -5.93 -13.65 -1.96
N GLU A 67 -6.71 -14.41 -1.19
CA GLU A 67 -7.49 -15.54 -1.73
C GLU A 67 -8.49 -15.08 -2.81
N THR A 68 -9.20 -13.98 -2.54
CA THR A 68 -10.16 -13.41 -3.47
C THR A 68 -9.49 -12.93 -4.76
N LEU A 69 -8.38 -12.20 -4.64
CA LEU A 69 -7.61 -11.68 -5.77
C LEU A 69 -6.99 -12.81 -6.60
N THR A 70 -6.44 -13.82 -5.94
CA THR A 70 -5.88 -15.01 -6.59
C THR A 70 -6.92 -15.66 -7.50
N LYS A 71 -8.12 -15.86 -6.97
CA LYS A 71 -9.23 -16.45 -7.74
C LYS A 71 -9.64 -15.55 -8.91
N GLN A 72 -9.79 -14.23 -8.70
CA GLN A 72 -10.17 -13.29 -9.77
C GLN A 72 -9.13 -13.28 -10.90
N ILE A 73 -7.85 -13.25 -10.55
CA ILE A 73 -6.75 -13.20 -11.55
C ILE A 73 -6.69 -14.49 -12.37
N ILE A 74 -6.77 -15.66 -11.71
CA ILE A 74 -6.71 -16.95 -12.41
C ILE A 74 -7.95 -17.16 -13.28
N ASP A 75 -9.14 -16.93 -12.76
CA ASP A 75 -10.40 -17.14 -13.49
C ASP A 75 -10.53 -16.14 -14.65
N GLY A 76 -10.17 -14.89 -14.43
CA GLY A 76 -10.28 -13.80 -15.42
C GLY A 76 -9.09 -13.68 -16.36
N GLN A 77 -7.94 -14.29 -16.05
CA GLN A 77 -6.67 -14.09 -16.77
C GLN A 77 -6.34 -12.60 -16.94
N THR A 78 -6.59 -11.80 -15.89
CA THR A 78 -6.45 -10.34 -15.90
C THR A 78 -5.89 -9.85 -14.59
N LEU A 79 -5.14 -8.74 -14.64
CA LEU A 79 -4.67 -7.99 -13.49
C LEU A 79 -5.52 -6.73 -13.23
N ALA A 80 -6.57 -6.50 -14.05
CA ALA A 80 -7.55 -5.45 -13.85
C ALA A 80 -8.55 -5.85 -12.75
N VAL A 81 -8.07 -5.98 -11.53
CA VAL A 81 -8.89 -6.31 -10.36
C VAL A 81 -9.26 -5.07 -9.56
N ASP A 82 -10.46 -5.08 -8.96
CA ASP A 82 -10.87 -3.99 -8.09
C ASP A 82 -10.15 -4.04 -6.74
N THR A 83 -10.00 -2.87 -6.13
CA THR A 83 -9.45 -2.77 -4.78
C THR A 83 -10.44 -3.35 -3.77
N ILE A 84 -9.97 -4.27 -2.94
CA ILE A 84 -10.79 -4.86 -1.88
C ILE A 84 -10.91 -3.88 -0.72
N ALA A 85 -12.15 -3.55 -0.34
CA ALA A 85 -12.42 -2.62 0.75
C ALA A 85 -11.75 -3.09 2.06
N GLY A 86 -11.02 -2.19 2.71
CA GLY A 86 -10.25 -2.49 3.91
C GLY A 86 -8.89 -3.16 3.66
N ALA A 87 -8.56 -3.54 2.40
CA ALA A 87 -7.31 -4.18 2.04
C ALA A 87 -6.62 -3.50 0.83
N THR A 88 -6.64 -2.18 0.79
CA THR A 88 -6.12 -1.38 -0.34
C THR A 88 -4.65 -1.64 -0.59
N TYR A 89 -3.83 -1.63 0.45
CA TYR A 89 -2.39 -1.87 0.34
C TYR A 89 -2.09 -3.32 -0.06
N THR A 90 -2.80 -4.29 0.53
CA THR A 90 -2.68 -5.70 0.17
C THR A 90 -3.04 -5.91 -1.29
N THR A 91 -4.12 -5.29 -1.78
CA THR A 91 -4.52 -5.37 -3.19
C THR A 91 -3.43 -4.81 -4.10
N ALA A 92 -2.89 -3.63 -3.79
CA ALA A 92 -1.83 -3.00 -4.58
C ALA A 92 -0.56 -3.85 -4.59
N GLY A 93 -0.08 -4.29 -3.43
CA GLY A 93 1.13 -5.10 -3.30
C GLY A 93 1.01 -6.47 -3.97
N PHE A 94 -0.11 -7.16 -3.78
CA PHE A 94 -0.34 -8.46 -4.39
C PHE A 94 -0.41 -8.38 -5.92
N THR A 95 -1.16 -7.42 -6.47
CA THR A 95 -1.23 -7.24 -7.93
C THR A 95 0.11 -6.83 -8.52
N ALA A 96 0.91 -6.01 -7.81
CA ALA A 96 2.27 -5.65 -8.21
C ALA A 96 3.20 -6.88 -8.23
N ALA A 97 3.14 -7.73 -7.19
CA ALA A 97 3.92 -8.95 -7.13
C ALA A 97 3.59 -9.91 -8.30
N VAL A 98 2.29 -10.10 -8.58
CA VAL A 98 1.87 -10.94 -9.73
C VAL A 98 2.29 -10.30 -11.05
N ALA A 99 2.18 -8.97 -11.20
CA ALA A 99 2.61 -8.25 -12.41
C ALA A 99 4.13 -8.39 -12.65
N ASP A 100 4.94 -8.33 -11.61
CA ASP A 100 6.39 -8.57 -11.69
C ASP A 100 6.68 -10.01 -12.14
N ALA A 101 6.02 -11.02 -11.56
CA ALA A 101 6.18 -12.42 -11.94
C ALA A 101 5.78 -12.68 -13.39
N VAL A 102 4.60 -12.20 -13.84
CA VAL A 102 4.16 -12.41 -15.23
C VAL A 102 5.00 -11.66 -16.24
N THR A 103 5.57 -10.51 -15.87
CA THR A 103 6.54 -9.79 -16.71
C THR A 103 7.83 -10.60 -16.88
N LYS A 104 8.32 -11.23 -15.82
CA LYS A 104 9.47 -12.16 -15.88
C LYS A 104 9.18 -13.40 -16.72
N ALA A 105 7.91 -13.82 -16.77
CA ALA A 105 7.43 -14.88 -17.67
C ALA A 105 7.33 -14.45 -19.13
N GLY A 106 7.60 -13.18 -19.45
CA GLY A 106 7.50 -12.63 -20.80
C GLY A 106 6.08 -12.27 -21.22
N LEU A 107 5.11 -12.20 -20.27
CA LEU A 107 3.77 -11.73 -20.53
C LEU A 107 3.67 -10.21 -20.41
N ASP A 108 2.71 -9.63 -21.10
CA ASP A 108 2.41 -8.19 -21.01
C ASP A 108 1.46 -7.90 -19.86
N ALA A 109 2.02 -7.56 -18.69
CA ALA A 109 1.22 -7.21 -17.50
C ALA A 109 0.29 -6.02 -17.76
N ALA A 110 0.70 -5.01 -18.53
CA ALA A 110 -0.12 -3.86 -18.87
C ALA A 110 -1.27 -4.27 -19.82
N GLY A 111 -0.99 -5.13 -20.81
CA GLY A 111 -2.02 -5.73 -21.68
C GLY A 111 -3.00 -6.62 -20.93
N MET A 112 -2.58 -7.20 -19.79
CA MET A 112 -3.45 -7.91 -18.84
C MET A 112 -4.24 -6.95 -17.94
N GLY A 113 -4.11 -5.64 -18.13
CA GLY A 113 -4.85 -4.63 -17.38
C GLY A 113 -4.21 -4.24 -16.05
N TYR A 114 -2.94 -4.57 -15.82
CA TYR A 114 -2.22 -4.08 -14.65
C TYR A 114 -2.07 -2.56 -14.70
N VAL A 115 -2.52 -1.94 -13.63
CA VAL A 115 -2.27 -0.53 -13.35
C VAL A 115 -1.50 -0.47 -12.04
N ASP A 116 -0.35 0.19 -12.07
CA ASP A 116 0.42 0.43 -10.85
C ASP A 116 -0.44 1.25 -9.87
N LYS A 117 -0.86 0.58 -8.80
CA LYS A 117 -1.64 1.17 -7.70
C LYS A 117 -0.75 1.48 -6.50
N SER A 118 0.58 1.56 -6.71
CA SER A 118 1.49 1.93 -5.64
C SER A 118 1.01 3.22 -4.98
N VAL A 119 0.87 3.17 -3.68
CA VAL A 119 0.43 4.34 -2.92
C VAL A 119 1.60 5.31 -2.85
N VAL A 120 1.54 6.38 -3.62
CA VAL A 120 2.50 7.48 -3.51
C VAL A 120 2.28 8.15 -2.16
N ILE A 121 3.22 7.92 -1.23
CA ILE A 121 3.19 8.57 0.08
C ILE A 121 3.71 9.99 -0.10
N LEU A 122 2.78 10.94 -0.07
CA LEU A 122 3.11 12.36 -0.12
C LEU A 122 3.85 12.78 1.15
N PRO A 123 4.80 13.73 1.06
CA PRO A 123 5.43 14.33 2.25
C PRO A 123 4.39 14.93 3.20
N PRO A 124 4.67 15.02 4.51
CA PRO A 124 3.73 15.53 5.50
C PRO A 124 3.06 16.86 5.14
N CYS A 125 3.81 17.80 4.61
CA CYS A 125 3.32 19.10 4.17
C CYS A 125 2.32 19.07 3.01
N MET A 126 2.30 18.00 2.21
CA MET A 126 1.32 17.82 1.13
C MET A 126 0.11 17.01 1.59
N ARG A 127 0.13 16.43 2.78
CA ARG A 127 -0.96 15.66 3.39
C ARG A 127 -1.83 16.48 4.34
N ILE A 128 -1.43 17.72 4.66
CA ILE A 128 -2.15 18.63 5.55
C ILE A 128 -3.00 19.62 4.76
N LYS A 129 -4.17 19.93 5.29
CA LYS A 129 -5.07 20.96 4.78
C LYS A 129 -5.48 21.89 5.93
N ASP A 130 -5.30 23.20 5.74
CA ASP A 130 -5.91 24.22 6.59
C ASP A 130 -7.39 24.31 6.20
N MET A 131 -8.27 23.99 7.13
CA MET A 131 -9.71 23.88 6.90
C MET A 131 -10.44 25.16 7.26
N LEU A 132 -9.99 25.84 8.30
CA LEU A 132 -10.69 26.99 8.87
C LEU A 132 -9.79 27.75 9.84
N LEU A 133 -9.77 29.09 9.72
CA LEU A 133 -9.27 30.00 10.74
C LEU A 133 -10.45 30.72 11.41
N LYS A 134 -10.59 30.55 12.72
CA LYS A 134 -11.63 31.22 13.49
C LYS A 134 -11.14 31.57 14.90
N ASN A 135 -11.21 32.86 15.26
CA ASN A 135 -10.81 33.34 16.60
C ASN A 135 -9.38 32.92 16.99
N ASN A 136 -8.44 33.00 16.06
CA ASN A 136 -7.04 32.54 16.18
C ASN A 136 -6.88 31.03 16.38
N PHE A 137 -7.92 30.24 16.15
CA PHE A 137 -7.81 28.79 16.04
C PHE A 137 -7.71 28.38 14.59
N HIS A 138 -6.63 27.69 14.25
CA HIS A 138 -6.45 27.02 12.97
C HIS A 138 -6.91 25.56 13.11
N TYR A 139 -7.79 25.15 12.21
CA TYR A 139 -8.31 23.80 12.14
C TYR A 139 -7.70 23.09 10.94
N TYR A 140 -7.07 21.97 11.20
CA TYR A 140 -6.37 21.20 10.19
C TYR A 140 -6.96 19.80 10.01
N ASN A 141 -6.84 19.28 8.81
CA ASN A 141 -7.03 17.88 8.49
C ASN A 141 -5.74 17.33 7.86
N TYR A 142 -5.25 16.21 8.36
CA TYR A 142 -4.03 15.59 7.92
C TYR A 142 -4.30 14.13 7.55
N THR A 143 -4.00 13.76 6.29
CA THR A 143 -4.10 12.39 5.82
C THR A 143 -2.90 11.59 6.30
N THR A 144 -3.13 10.51 7.04
CA THR A 144 -2.07 9.63 7.54
C THR A 144 -1.50 8.74 6.44
N ALA A 145 -0.34 8.15 6.68
CA ALA A 145 0.27 7.20 5.78
C ALA A 145 0.99 6.10 6.57
N ASN A 146 1.01 4.88 6.04
CA ASN A 146 1.68 3.70 6.60
C ASN A 146 1.18 3.27 7.99
N VAL A 147 0.01 3.71 8.40
CA VAL A 147 -0.60 3.40 9.71
C VAL A 147 -2.06 3.02 9.54
N CYS A 148 -2.65 2.44 10.60
CA CYS A 148 -4.04 1.99 10.58
C CYS A 148 -5.09 3.11 10.72
N SER A 149 -4.68 4.35 11.07
CA SER A 149 -5.56 5.51 11.04
C SER A 149 -5.69 6.07 9.61
N GLU A 150 -6.81 6.72 9.33
CA GLU A 150 -7.11 7.29 8.01
C GLU A 150 -6.71 8.77 7.93
N TYR A 151 -7.10 9.53 8.95
CA TYR A 151 -6.76 10.95 9.03
C TYR A 151 -6.78 11.45 10.47
N ILE A 152 -6.17 12.62 10.67
CA ILE A 152 -6.10 13.33 11.95
C ILE A 152 -6.71 14.70 11.75
N ALA A 153 -7.72 15.05 12.54
CA ALA A 153 -8.26 16.40 12.65
C ALA A 153 -7.74 17.04 13.94
N PHE A 154 -7.25 18.25 13.88
CA PHE A 154 -6.74 18.94 15.05
C PHE A 154 -6.88 20.46 14.94
N ALA A 155 -6.78 21.12 16.10
CA ALA A 155 -6.85 22.58 16.20
C ALA A 155 -5.67 23.11 17.00
N ILE A 156 -5.08 24.20 16.51
CA ILE A 156 -4.00 24.95 17.15
C ILE A 156 -4.48 26.36 17.44
N TYR A 157 -4.24 26.85 18.63
CA TYR A 157 -4.40 28.25 19.00
C TYR A 157 -3.11 28.97 18.68
N GLU A 158 -3.12 29.83 17.66
CA GLU A 158 -1.94 30.45 17.06
C GLU A 158 -1.13 31.31 18.04
N PRO A 159 -1.73 32.16 18.92
CA PRO A 159 -0.96 33.11 19.71
C PRO A 159 0.09 32.52 20.63
N ASP A 160 -0.09 31.29 21.11
CA ASP A 160 0.85 30.60 21.96
C ASP A 160 1.21 29.21 21.47
N MET A 161 0.76 28.87 20.24
CA MET A 161 0.99 27.59 19.59
C MET A 161 0.50 26.40 20.44
N THR A 162 -0.62 26.58 21.16
CA THR A 162 -1.21 25.53 21.99
C THR A 162 -2.12 24.63 21.18
N VAL A 163 -1.98 23.31 21.36
CA VAL A 163 -2.88 22.30 20.79
C VAL A 163 -4.18 22.29 21.57
N TRP A 164 -5.29 22.59 20.90
CA TRP A 164 -6.62 22.66 21.52
C TRP A 164 -7.35 21.34 21.51
N ASP A 165 -7.29 20.63 20.40
CA ASP A 165 -7.93 19.32 20.22
C ASP A 165 -7.16 18.51 19.18
N VAL A 166 -7.12 17.18 19.36
CA VAL A 166 -6.61 16.20 18.39
C VAL A 166 -7.57 15.04 18.35
N ARG A 167 -7.99 14.66 17.16
CA ARG A 167 -8.85 13.50 16.92
C ARG A 167 -8.26 12.66 15.81
N VAL A 168 -8.01 11.40 16.10
CA VAL A 168 -7.51 10.42 15.13
C VAL A 168 -8.70 9.56 14.69
N TYR A 169 -8.89 9.44 13.40
CA TYR A 169 -9.99 8.68 12.80
C TYR A 169 -9.45 7.41 12.16
N GLY A 170 -10.13 6.29 12.38
CA GLY A 170 -9.67 4.96 12.02
C GLY A 170 -8.68 4.39 13.05
N GLY A 171 -8.22 3.16 12.81
CA GLY A 171 -7.28 2.49 13.69
C GLY A 171 -7.84 2.00 15.02
N CYS A 172 -6.99 1.95 16.05
CA CYS A 172 -7.35 1.46 17.38
C CYS A 172 -8.14 2.49 18.16
N HIS A 173 -9.45 2.30 18.36
CA HIS A 173 -10.34 3.28 18.99
C HIS A 173 -9.82 3.85 20.32
N GLY A 174 -9.36 2.99 21.24
CA GLY A 174 -8.86 3.44 22.54
C GLY A 174 -7.60 4.32 22.46
N THR A 175 -6.77 4.09 21.47
CA THR A 175 -5.57 4.90 21.23
C THR A 175 -5.93 6.23 20.59
N ALA A 176 -6.91 6.24 19.67
CA ALA A 176 -7.37 7.45 18.99
C ALA A 176 -7.91 8.50 19.97
N ASP A 177 -8.71 8.07 20.95
CA ASP A 177 -9.28 8.97 21.98
C ASP A 177 -8.21 9.49 22.96
N ALA A 178 -7.16 8.71 23.23
CA ALA A 178 -6.08 9.09 24.13
C ALA A 178 -5.26 10.29 23.62
N PHE A 179 -5.09 10.45 22.31
CA PHE A 179 -4.30 11.55 21.75
C PHE A 179 -4.92 12.92 22.06
N GLY A 180 -6.24 13.04 21.98
CA GLY A 180 -6.94 14.26 22.36
C GLY A 180 -6.65 14.67 23.81
N ALA A 181 -6.68 13.71 24.73
CA ALA A 181 -6.40 13.96 26.14
C ALA A 181 -4.91 14.27 26.39
N LEU A 182 -4.00 13.61 25.68
CA LEU A 182 -2.55 13.78 25.86
C LEU A 182 -2.03 15.11 25.30
N CYS A 183 -2.58 15.60 24.19
CA CYS A 183 -2.11 16.79 23.51
C CYS A 183 -2.78 18.07 23.98
N LYS A 184 -4.00 17.98 24.51
CA LYS A 184 -4.79 19.15 24.86
C LYS A 184 -4.10 20.05 25.89
N GLY A 185 -3.91 21.32 25.53
CA GLY A 185 -3.29 22.32 26.38
C GLY A 185 -1.77 22.30 26.40
N LEU A 186 -1.13 21.38 25.66
CA LEU A 186 0.30 21.41 25.42
C LEU A 186 0.63 22.29 24.22
N THR A 187 1.83 22.80 24.15
CA THR A 187 2.33 23.46 22.96
C THR A 187 2.56 22.43 21.82
N VAL A 188 2.57 22.90 20.59
CA VAL A 188 2.87 22.09 19.41
C VAL A 188 4.23 21.38 19.59
N ASP A 189 5.25 22.09 20.09
CA ASP A 189 6.57 21.53 20.29
C ASP A 189 6.62 20.41 21.34
N GLU A 190 5.92 20.59 22.47
CA GLU A 190 5.81 19.55 23.48
C GLU A 190 5.11 18.29 22.96
N CYS A 191 4.09 18.46 22.12
CA CYS A 191 3.41 17.32 21.49
C CYS A 191 4.32 16.61 20.50
N ILE A 192 5.07 17.35 19.67
CA ILE A 192 6.04 16.77 18.72
C ILE A 192 7.13 15.97 19.47
N GLU A 193 7.71 16.55 20.52
CA GLU A 193 8.74 15.89 21.32
C GLU A 193 8.24 14.59 21.97
N ARG A 194 6.98 14.59 22.46
CA ARG A 194 6.41 13.43 23.17
C ARG A 194 5.95 12.32 22.26
N LEU A 195 5.49 12.64 21.05
CA LEU A 195 4.84 11.70 20.15
C LEU A 195 5.72 11.25 18.98
N GLY A 196 6.70 12.09 18.62
CA GLY A 196 7.59 11.81 17.49
C GLY A 196 8.52 10.63 17.76
N GLY A 197 8.72 9.81 16.75
CA GLY A 197 9.59 8.63 16.80
C GLY A 197 9.03 7.44 17.60
N ILE A 198 7.81 7.51 18.13
CA ILE A 198 7.15 6.35 18.74
C ILE A 198 6.85 5.33 17.64
N GLN A 199 7.30 4.11 17.83
CA GLN A 199 7.11 3.02 16.89
C GLN A 199 5.88 2.17 17.22
N CYS A 200 5.27 1.59 16.19
CA CYS A 200 4.17 0.64 16.34
C CYS A 200 4.46 -0.64 15.56
N SER A 201 4.50 -1.76 16.26
CA SER A 201 4.72 -3.07 15.64
C SER A 201 3.61 -3.48 14.66
N GLY A 202 2.45 -2.85 14.74
CA GLY A 202 1.33 -3.04 13.83
C GLY A 202 1.34 -2.10 12.62
N SER A 203 2.37 -1.25 12.45
CA SER A 203 2.47 -0.39 11.27
C SER A 203 3.03 -1.14 10.07
N MET A 204 2.78 -0.60 8.87
CA MET A 204 3.26 -1.17 7.61
C MET A 204 4.79 -1.27 7.54
N THR A 205 5.48 -0.28 8.09
CA THR A 205 6.95 -0.19 8.04
C THR A 205 7.61 -0.69 9.31
N GLY A 206 6.84 -0.93 10.39
CA GLY A 206 7.36 -1.22 11.73
C GLY A 206 7.95 0.00 12.46
N VAL A 207 8.08 1.13 11.76
CA VAL A 207 8.61 2.40 12.29
C VAL A 207 7.54 3.47 12.42
N ASP A 208 6.63 3.58 11.45
CA ASP A 208 5.52 4.53 11.52
C ASP A 208 4.51 4.14 12.59
N SER A 209 3.87 5.14 13.19
CA SER A 209 2.81 4.92 14.17
C SER A 209 1.81 6.06 14.16
N CYS A 210 0.60 5.83 14.70
CA CYS A 210 -0.37 6.92 14.86
C CYS A 210 0.15 8.08 15.72
N PRO A 211 0.88 7.87 16.85
CA PRO A 211 1.52 8.95 17.57
C PRO A 211 2.51 9.75 16.70
N ASP A 212 3.37 9.08 15.98
CA ASP A 212 4.35 9.73 15.11
C ASP A 212 3.65 10.50 13.97
N GLN A 213 2.55 9.99 13.43
CA GLN A 213 1.74 10.71 12.44
C GLN A 213 1.09 11.98 13.03
N VAL A 214 0.72 12.00 14.31
CA VAL A 214 0.29 13.23 15.00
C VAL A 214 1.45 14.21 15.09
N ALA A 215 2.65 13.77 15.44
CA ALA A 215 3.84 14.64 15.49
C ALA A 215 4.18 15.21 14.11
N GLN A 216 4.11 14.40 13.04
CA GLN A 216 4.31 14.85 11.66
C GLN A 216 3.26 15.88 11.23
N ALA A 217 1.99 15.66 11.58
CA ALA A 217 0.89 16.57 11.29
C ALA A 217 1.09 17.94 11.98
N LEU A 218 1.47 17.93 13.25
CA LEU A 218 1.75 19.13 14.03
C LEU A 218 2.99 19.87 13.51
N THR A 219 4.03 19.13 13.09
CA THR A 219 5.23 19.71 12.46
C THR A 219 4.87 20.41 11.15
N ALA A 220 4.03 19.80 10.33
CA ALA A 220 3.57 20.41 9.07
C ALA A 220 2.75 21.68 9.32
N ALA A 221 1.81 21.64 10.29
CA ALA A 221 1.01 22.80 10.68
C ALA A 221 1.87 23.95 11.21
N LYS A 222 2.86 23.63 12.07
CA LYS A 222 3.82 24.62 12.57
C LYS A 222 4.58 25.28 11.42
N GLY A 223 5.04 24.47 10.45
CA GLY A 223 5.70 24.99 9.25
C GLY A 223 4.82 25.96 8.45
N MET A 224 3.52 25.66 8.30
CA MET A 224 2.57 26.56 7.65
C MET A 224 2.39 27.88 8.42
N LEU A 225 2.24 27.82 9.74
CA LEU A 225 2.02 29.00 10.59
C LEU A 225 3.28 29.89 10.70
N THR A 226 4.46 29.29 10.69
CA THR A 226 5.73 30.03 10.81
C THR A 226 6.36 30.40 9.47
N GLY A 227 5.78 29.96 8.34
CA GLY A 227 6.35 30.13 7.01
C GLY A 227 7.66 29.34 6.79
N THR A 228 7.88 28.28 7.57
CA THR A 228 9.08 27.44 7.47
C THR A 228 8.81 26.29 6.50
N LEU A 229 9.74 26.03 5.57
CA LEU A 229 9.62 24.88 4.66
C LEU A 229 9.67 23.57 5.44
N CYS A 230 8.74 22.66 5.15
CA CYS A 230 8.83 21.28 5.65
C CYS A 230 10.04 20.60 5.03
N GLU A 231 10.73 19.78 5.81
CA GLU A 231 11.80 18.92 5.30
C GLU A 231 11.23 18.00 4.18
N GLY A 232 11.81 18.06 2.99
CA GLY A 232 11.32 17.34 1.81
C GLY A 232 10.26 18.03 0.96
N CYS A 233 9.81 19.24 1.33
CA CYS A 233 8.92 20.07 0.52
C CYS A 233 9.66 21.26 -0.07
N ASN A 234 9.69 21.35 -1.39
CA ASN A 234 10.14 22.55 -2.11
C ASN A 234 9.00 23.58 -2.39
N ILE A 235 7.88 23.45 -1.69
CA ILE A 235 6.70 24.30 -1.90
C ILE A 235 6.65 25.33 -0.79
N GLN A 236 6.76 26.60 -1.16
CA GLN A 236 6.38 27.71 -0.30
C GLN A 236 4.85 27.77 -0.23
N HIS A 237 4.30 27.71 0.96
CA HIS A 237 2.87 27.86 1.24
C HIS A 237 2.51 29.34 1.35
#